data_7d527135a44504305a585a3026219ecc
#
_entry.id   7d527135a44504305a585a3026219ecc
#
_cell.length_a   1.000
_cell.length_b   1.000
_cell.length_c   1.000
_cell.angle_alpha   90.00
_cell.angle_beta   90.00
_cell.angle_gamma   90.00
#
_symmetry.space_group_name_H-M   'P 1'
#
loop_
_entity.id
_entity.type
_entity.pdbx_description
1 polymer ?
#
loop_
_entity_poly.entity_id
_entity_poly.type
_entity_poly.pdbx_seq_one_letter_code
_entity_poly.pdbx_strand_id
1 'polypeptide(L)'
;MRKLKIIEHISLDGVIQHSADDGDFPYSDWTAPYRSPAGRDAILAAQGESFDLLLGRRTYDIWSGFWPKAPSSPMADGLNAATKYVATHRPESLEWGPFEGLGPDIVEGVRRVKSQDGPDLILWGSSTLTSTLLEHGLADEVLLAVYPVLLGAGKRFFAEGTPARSFELVSTKAFPSGIILSTYKVAGPLKTG
;
A
#
# COMPACT_ATOMS: atom_id res chain seq x y z
N MET A 1 19.64 4.12 3.97
CA MET A 1 18.28 4.72 4.05
C MET A 1 17.31 3.72 3.46
N ARG A 2 16.27 3.38 4.19
CA ARG A 2 15.23 2.40 3.80
C ARG A 2 14.38 2.97 2.66
N LYS A 3 14.05 2.15 1.66
CA LYS A 3 13.08 2.55 0.64
C LYS A 3 11.67 2.45 1.18
N LEU A 4 10.79 3.31 0.68
CA LEU A 4 9.35 3.21 0.88
C LEU A 4 8.71 2.83 -0.46
N LYS A 5 8.08 1.67 -0.50
CA LYS A 5 7.32 1.16 -1.64
C LYS A 5 5.84 1.21 -1.31
N ILE A 6 5.05 1.74 -2.21
CA ILE A 6 3.58 1.68 -2.12
C ILE A 6 3.12 0.54 -3.02
N ILE A 7 2.36 -0.41 -2.47
CA ILE A 7 1.79 -1.54 -3.21
C ILE A 7 0.28 -1.44 -3.13
N GLU A 8 -0.41 -1.54 -4.28
CA GLU A 8 -1.85 -1.43 -4.28
C GLU A 8 -2.53 -2.22 -5.40
N HIS A 9 -3.71 -2.74 -5.09
CA HIS A 9 -4.67 -3.28 -6.05
C HIS A 9 -5.57 -2.16 -6.54
N ILE A 10 -5.63 -1.94 -7.86
CA ILE A 10 -6.31 -0.79 -8.43
C ILE A 10 -7.19 -1.19 -9.63
N SER A 11 -8.38 -0.63 -9.71
CA SER A 11 -9.25 -0.75 -10.88
C SER A 11 -8.78 0.14 -12.03
N LEU A 12 -9.34 -0.02 -13.22
CA LEU A 12 -9.04 0.84 -14.39
C LEU A 12 -9.39 2.30 -14.14
N ASP A 13 -10.37 2.58 -13.31
CA ASP A 13 -10.78 3.94 -12.94
C ASP A 13 -10.14 4.43 -11.63
N GLY A 14 -9.11 3.74 -11.15
CA GLY A 14 -8.27 4.20 -10.04
C GLY A 14 -8.79 3.92 -8.65
N VAL A 15 -9.80 3.08 -8.48
CA VAL A 15 -10.38 2.74 -7.18
C VAL A 15 -9.54 1.67 -6.49
N ILE A 16 -9.28 1.87 -5.19
CA ILE A 16 -8.53 0.95 -4.33
C ILE A 16 -9.36 0.42 -3.17
N GLN A 17 -10.57 0.96 -2.94
CA GLN A 17 -11.43 0.50 -1.86
C GLN A 17 -11.81 -0.97 -2.07
N HIS A 18 -11.65 -1.78 -1.03
CA HIS A 18 -11.67 -3.24 -1.14
C HIS A 18 -12.65 -3.90 -0.18
N SER A 19 -13.02 -3.22 0.89
CA SER A 19 -13.85 -3.77 1.96
C SER A 19 -15.12 -2.95 2.16
N ALA A 20 -16.22 -3.64 2.41
CA ALA A 20 -17.48 -3.03 2.84
C ALA A 20 -17.35 -2.39 4.24
N ASP A 21 -16.41 -2.84 5.07
CA ASP A 21 -16.12 -2.24 6.37
C ASP A 21 -15.59 -0.79 6.26
N ASP A 22 -15.28 -0.36 5.05
CA ASP A 22 -14.83 0.98 4.71
C ASP A 22 -15.97 1.88 4.20
N GLY A 23 -17.19 1.72 4.70
CA GLY A 23 -18.39 2.45 4.32
C GLY A 23 -19.31 1.67 3.39
N ASP A 24 -20.28 2.33 2.77
CA ASP A 24 -21.29 1.71 1.88
C ASP A 24 -20.72 1.32 0.50
N PHE A 25 -19.54 0.69 0.47
CA PHE A 25 -18.92 0.26 -0.79
C PHE A 25 -19.58 -1.02 -1.30
N PRO A 26 -20.23 -0.99 -2.48
CA PRO A 26 -21.07 -2.10 -2.94
C PRO A 26 -20.29 -3.28 -3.55
N TYR A 27 -18.98 -3.13 -3.80
CA TYR A 27 -18.18 -4.10 -4.56
C TYR A 27 -17.05 -4.72 -3.73
N SER A 28 -17.36 -5.16 -2.51
CA SER A 28 -16.33 -5.79 -1.67
C SER A 28 -15.71 -7.02 -2.36
N ASP A 29 -14.41 -7.21 -2.15
CA ASP A 29 -13.61 -8.33 -2.70
C ASP A 29 -13.65 -8.48 -4.23
N TRP A 30 -13.78 -7.36 -4.95
CA TRP A 30 -13.82 -7.32 -6.42
C TRP A 30 -12.57 -7.90 -7.10
N THR A 31 -11.49 -8.09 -6.39
CA THR A 31 -10.26 -8.72 -6.90
C THR A 31 -10.33 -10.24 -6.94
N ALA A 32 -11.26 -10.86 -6.19
CA ALA A 32 -11.32 -12.32 -6.00
C ALA A 32 -11.34 -13.13 -7.31
N PRO A 33 -12.13 -12.76 -8.36
CA PRO A 33 -12.18 -13.51 -9.60
C PRO A 33 -10.85 -13.54 -10.39
N TYR A 34 -9.95 -12.62 -10.09
CA TYR A 34 -8.68 -12.43 -10.82
C TYR A 34 -7.48 -13.00 -10.06
N ARG A 35 -7.66 -13.47 -8.82
CA ARG A 35 -6.59 -14.02 -8.00
C ARG A 35 -6.03 -15.28 -8.63
N SER A 36 -4.70 -15.36 -8.66
CA SER A 36 -3.98 -16.53 -9.14
C SER A 36 -2.72 -16.77 -8.31
N PRO A 37 -2.21 -18.02 -8.25
CA PRO A 37 -0.93 -18.30 -7.60
C PRO A 37 0.20 -17.41 -8.16
N ALA A 38 0.30 -17.30 -9.49
CA ALA A 38 1.33 -16.49 -10.14
C ALA A 38 1.25 -15.00 -9.80
N GLY A 39 0.02 -14.43 -9.68
CA GLY A 39 -0.18 -13.05 -9.26
C GLY A 39 0.22 -12.83 -7.80
N ARG A 40 -0.18 -13.73 -6.92
CA ARG A 40 0.22 -13.72 -5.50
C ARG A 40 1.75 -13.79 -5.35
N ASP A 41 2.39 -14.74 -6.04
CA ASP A 41 3.83 -14.93 -5.94
C ASP A 41 4.60 -13.72 -6.47
N ALA A 42 4.08 -13.04 -7.50
CA ALA A 42 4.66 -11.79 -8.00
C ALA A 42 4.56 -10.64 -6.98
N ILE A 43 3.45 -10.53 -6.25
CA ILE A 43 3.29 -9.53 -5.18
C ILE A 43 4.22 -9.84 -4.00
N LEU A 44 4.32 -11.10 -3.58
CA LEU A 44 5.27 -11.52 -2.55
C LEU A 44 6.71 -11.21 -2.93
N ALA A 45 7.10 -11.50 -4.18
CA ALA A 45 8.42 -11.17 -4.69
C ALA A 45 8.70 -9.65 -4.68
N ALA A 46 7.69 -8.83 -4.99
CA ALA A 46 7.81 -7.38 -4.97
C ALA A 46 7.91 -6.80 -3.55
N GLN A 47 7.25 -7.41 -2.58
CA GLN A 47 7.41 -7.07 -1.16
C GLN A 47 8.83 -7.36 -0.67
N GLY A 48 9.44 -8.44 -1.15
CA GLY A 48 10.72 -8.94 -0.66
C GLY A 48 10.56 -9.88 0.54
N GLU A 49 11.67 -10.52 0.92
CA GLU A 49 11.70 -11.50 2.02
C GLU A 49 11.61 -10.85 3.41
N SER A 50 12.07 -9.61 3.52
CA SER A 50 12.07 -8.84 4.76
C SER A 50 11.58 -7.43 4.48
N PHE A 51 10.58 -7.01 5.23
CA PHE A 51 9.98 -5.69 5.14
C PHE A 51 9.32 -5.30 6.46
N ASP A 52 9.13 -3.99 6.64
CA ASP A 52 8.25 -3.46 7.66
C ASP A 52 7.05 -2.79 7.00
N LEU A 53 5.98 -2.58 7.76
CA LEU A 53 4.73 -2.01 7.26
C LEU A 53 4.59 -0.56 7.70
N LEU A 54 4.23 0.30 6.74
CA LEU A 54 3.68 1.62 7.02
C LEU A 54 2.18 1.57 6.75
N LEU A 55 1.37 1.83 7.76
CA LEU A 55 -0.09 1.67 7.67
C LEU A 55 -0.81 2.94 8.10
N GLY A 56 -1.84 3.32 7.34
CA GLY A 56 -2.87 4.21 7.85
C GLY A 56 -3.70 3.51 8.92
N ARG A 57 -4.23 4.27 9.89
CA ARG A 57 -4.99 3.71 11.01
C ARG A 57 -6.13 2.79 10.57
N ARG A 58 -6.87 3.16 9.54
CA ARG A 58 -7.99 2.36 9.06
C ARG A 58 -7.56 1.02 8.47
N THR A 59 -6.51 1.00 7.67
CA THR A 59 -5.93 -0.26 7.14
C THR A 59 -5.43 -1.13 8.29
N TYR A 60 -4.78 -0.53 9.29
CA TYR A 60 -4.35 -1.24 10.48
C TYR A 60 -5.53 -1.90 11.21
N ASP A 61 -6.62 -1.16 11.46
CA ASP A 61 -7.78 -1.67 12.18
C ASP A 61 -8.43 -2.86 11.45
N ILE A 62 -8.59 -2.78 10.12
CA ILE A 62 -9.12 -3.88 9.30
C ILE A 62 -8.17 -5.09 9.36
N TRP A 63 -6.88 -4.87 9.18
CA TRP A 63 -5.89 -5.92 9.10
C TRP A 63 -5.62 -6.61 10.44
N SER A 64 -5.64 -5.89 11.54
CA SER A 64 -5.49 -6.43 12.89
C SER A 64 -6.63 -7.38 13.28
N GLY A 65 -7.80 -7.21 12.71
CA GLY A 65 -8.92 -8.12 12.88
C GLY A 65 -8.81 -9.42 12.08
N PHE A 66 -8.02 -9.43 11.01
CA PHE A 66 -7.93 -10.53 10.05
C PHE A 66 -6.60 -11.32 10.12
N TRP A 67 -5.45 -10.66 9.91
CA TRP A 67 -4.17 -11.33 9.71
C TRP A 67 -3.69 -12.17 10.90
N PRO A 68 -3.85 -11.77 12.16
CA PRO A 68 -3.47 -12.61 13.30
C PRO A 68 -4.24 -13.94 13.39
N LYS A 69 -5.43 -13.99 12.77
CA LYS A 69 -6.30 -15.19 12.76
C LYS A 69 -6.25 -15.95 11.45
N ALA A 70 -5.59 -15.41 10.44
CA ALA A 70 -5.47 -16.05 9.13
C ALA A 70 -4.63 -17.33 9.22
N PRO A 71 -4.94 -18.36 8.42
CA PRO A 71 -4.08 -19.54 8.30
C PRO A 71 -2.66 -19.14 7.93
N SER A 72 -1.66 -19.86 8.47
CA SER A 72 -0.25 -19.66 8.14
C SER A 72 -0.04 -19.75 6.62
N SER A 73 0.63 -18.76 6.10
CA SER A 73 1.03 -18.63 4.70
C SER A 73 2.18 -17.62 4.60
N PRO A 74 2.99 -17.66 3.53
CA PRO A 74 4.08 -16.68 3.38
C PRO A 74 3.61 -15.22 3.50
N MET A 75 2.41 -14.90 3.04
CA MET A 75 1.82 -13.57 3.19
C MET A 75 1.44 -13.27 4.65
N ALA A 76 0.66 -14.15 5.29
CA ALA A 76 0.20 -13.93 6.66
C ALA A 76 1.37 -13.89 7.65
N ASP A 77 2.32 -14.80 7.49
CA ASP A 77 3.49 -14.90 8.38
C ASP A 77 4.39 -13.66 8.24
N GLY A 78 4.63 -13.20 7.00
CA GLY A 78 5.39 -11.98 6.75
C GLY A 78 4.72 -10.73 7.32
N LEU A 79 3.41 -10.56 7.11
CA LEU A 79 2.65 -9.41 7.62
C LEU A 79 2.57 -9.41 9.16
N ASN A 80 2.42 -10.59 9.78
CA ASN A 80 2.40 -10.70 11.23
C ASN A 80 3.77 -10.42 11.86
N ALA A 81 4.86 -10.86 11.24
CA ALA A 81 6.23 -10.66 11.72
C ALA A 81 6.74 -9.23 11.54
N ALA A 82 6.33 -8.53 10.48
CA ALA A 82 6.77 -7.18 10.15
C ALA A 82 6.46 -6.18 11.28
N THR A 83 7.34 -5.20 11.53
CA THR A 83 7.04 -4.05 12.39
C THR A 83 6.03 -3.13 11.69
N LYS A 84 4.97 -2.73 12.41
CA LYS A 84 3.91 -1.84 11.90
C LYS A 84 4.19 -0.42 12.39
N TYR A 85 4.51 0.48 11.47
CA TYR A 85 4.54 1.92 11.71
C TYR A 85 3.18 2.49 11.35
N VAL A 86 2.42 2.94 12.35
CA VAL A 86 1.02 3.30 12.15
C VAL A 86 0.80 4.80 12.25
N ALA A 87 0.25 5.38 11.18
CA ALA A 87 -0.21 6.77 11.16
C ALA A 87 -1.50 6.89 11.97
N THR A 88 -1.41 7.28 13.25
CA THR A 88 -2.53 7.36 14.17
C THR A 88 -2.32 8.45 15.22
N HIS A 89 -3.43 9.06 15.67
CA HIS A 89 -3.46 9.95 16.83
C HIS A 89 -3.71 9.21 18.16
N ARG A 90 -3.86 7.87 18.12
CA ARG A 90 -4.15 7.01 19.27
C ARG A 90 -3.20 5.81 19.30
N PRO A 91 -1.89 6.02 19.46
CA PRO A 91 -0.91 4.93 19.42
C PRO A 91 -1.10 3.92 20.57
N GLU A 92 -1.66 4.36 21.71
CA GLU A 92 -1.96 3.54 22.88
C GLU A 92 -3.01 2.45 22.61
N SER A 93 -3.76 2.56 21.52
CA SER A 93 -4.82 1.60 21.17
C SER A 93 -4.37 0.57 20.12
N LEU A 94 -3.08 0.49 19.83
CA LEU A 94 -2.52 -0.52 18.92
C LEU A 94 -2.28 -1.82 19.68
N GLU A 95 -2.70 -2.95 19.12
CA GLU A 95 -2.59 -4.28 19.75
C GLU A 95 -1.87 -5.29 18.86
N TRP A 96 -1.97 -5.15 17.52
CA TRP A 96 -1.34 -6.04 16.57
C TRP A 96 0.13 -5.64 16.35
N GLY A 97 1.02 -6.31 17.08
CA GLY A 97 2.46 -6.05 17.07
C GLY A 97 3.28 -6.99 16.20
N PRO A 98 4.59 -6.75 16.10
CA PRO A 98 5.27 -5.58 16.65
C PRO A 98 4.82 -4.28 16.00
N PHE A 99 4.75 -3.18 16.76
CA PHE A 99 4.38 -1.86 16.25
C PHE A 99 5.18 -0.74 16.89
N GLU A 100 5.31 0.37 16.17
CA GLU A 100 5.89 1.63 16.64
C GLU A 100 5.04 2.81 16.18
N GLY A 101 4.94 3.84 17.01
CA GLY A 101 4.27 5.09 16.69
C GLY A 101 5.14 6.00 15.82
N LEU A 102 4.54 6.65 14.84
CA LEU A 102 5.22 7.66 14.01
C LEU A 102 5.38 9.01 14.73
N GLY A 103 4.64 9.23 15.80
CA GLY A 103 4.53 10.53 16.46
C GLY A 103 3.42 11.40 15.88
N PRO A 104 3.26 12.63 16.38
CA PRO A 104 2.17 13.51 15.97
C PRO A 104 2.33 14.06 14.55
N ASP A 105 3.56 14.22 14.07
CA ASP A 105 3.89 14.62 12.71
C ASP A 105 4.25 13.37 11.89
N ILE A 106 3.35 12.97 11.01
CA ILE A 106 3.48 11.77 10.18
C ILE A 106 4.66 11.89 9.21
N VAL A 107 4.87 13.06 8.63
CA VAL A 107 5.94 13.30 7.66
C VAL A 107 7.31 13.15 8.31
N GLU A 108 7.50 13.80 9.46
CA GLU A 108 8.73 13.68 10.24
C GLU A 108 8.91 12.26 10.81
N GLY A 109 7.83 11.62 11.24
CA GLY A 109 7.85 10.23 11.68
C GLY A 109 8.35 9.30 10.58
N VAL A 110 7.85 9.42 9.37
CA VAL A 110 8.29 8.62 8.21
C VAL A 110 9.75 8.94 7.84
N ARG A 111 10.17 10.21 7.85
CA ARG A 111 11.57 10.58 7.61
C ARG A 111 12.51 9.92 8.62
N ARG A 112 12.15 9.97 9.90
CA ARG A 112 12.92 9.32 10.98
C ARG A 112 13.04 7.83 10.73
N VAL A 113 11.94 7.13 10.45
CA VAL A 113 11.96 5.67 10.22
C VAL A 113 12.75 5.32 8.97
N LYS A 114 12.63 6.09 7.88
CA LYS A 114 13.43 5.89 6.65
C LYS A 114 14.94 6.07 6.90
N SER A 115 15.34 6.92 7.83
CA SER A 115 16.77 7.16 8.15
C SER A 115 17.39 6.08 9.01
N GLN A 116 16.61 5.25 9.67
CA GLN A 116 17.08 4.14 10.48
C GLN A 116 17.60 2.98 9.64
N ASP A 117 18.38 2.10 10.22
CA ASP A 117 18.71 0.81 9.65
C ASP A 117 17.52 -0.14 9.78
N GLY A 118 17.31 -0.97 8.77
CA GLY A 118 16.21 -1.92 8.73
C GLY A 118 15.78 -2.28 7.31
N PRO A 119 14.80 -3.18 7.17
CA PRO A 119 14.28 -3.56 5.88
C PRO A 119 13.47 -2.42 5.24
N ASP A 120 13.17 -2.55 3.95
CA ASP A 120 12.31 -1.59 3.24
C ASP A 120 10.94 -1.47 3.88
N LEU A 121 10.31 -0.32 3.71
CA LEU A 121 8.96 -0.04 4.17
C LEU A 121 7.95 -0.34 3.05
N ILE A 122 6.89 -1.04 3.38
CA ILE A 122 5.77 -1.30 2.46
C ILE A 122 4.53 -0.58 2.99
N LEU A 123 3.98 0.30 2.16
CA LEU A 123 2.66 0.88 2.39
C LEU A 123 1.62 0.11 1.58
N TRP A 124 0.58 -0.37 2.25
CA TRP A 124 -0.62 -0.88 1.63
C TRP A 124 -1.79 0.05 1.91
N GLY A 125 -2.50 0.44 0.89
CA GLY A 125 -3.70 1.26 1.01
C GLY A 125 -3.47 2.71 1.42
N SER A 126 -4.56 3.36 1.84
CA SER A 126 -4.63 4.75 2.29
C SER A 126 -4.31 5.81 1.23
N SER A 127 -5.32 6.20 0.45
CA SER A 127 -5.20 7.29 -0.54
C SER A 127 -4.66 8.58 0.08
N THR A 128 -5.10 8.92 1.29
CA THR A 128 -4.64 10.12 2.02
C THR A 128 -3.15 10.05 2.35
N LEU A 129 -2.71 8.92 2.92
CA LEU A 129 -1.29 8.75 3.28
C LEU A 129 -0.40 8.70 2.04
N THR A 130 -0.83 8.01 0.98
CA THR A 130 -0.15 7.98 -0.32
C THR A 130 0.07 9.38 -0.87
N SER A 131 -0.97 10.22 -0.88
CA SER A 131 -0.88 11.60 -1.38
C SER A 131 0.12 12.42 -0.57
N THR A 132 0.07 12.34 0.76
CA THR A 132 1.02 13.02 1.65
C THR A 132 2.46 12.55 1.40
N LEU A 133 2.70 11.26 1.27
CA LEU A 133 4.03 10.72 1.04
C LEU A 133 4.60 11.13 -0.33
N LEU A 134 3.77 11.18 -1.35
CA LEU A 134 4.16 11.67 -2.67
C LEU A 134 4.45 13.17 -2.63
N GLU A 135 3.63 13.98 -1.99
CA GLU A 135 3.81 15.42 -1.85
C GLU A 135 5.16 15.76 -1.21
N HIS A 136 5.53 15.03 -0.16
CA HIS A 136 6.78 15.27 0.57
C HIS A 136 7.99 14.49 0.03
N GLY A 137 7.86 13.79 -1.12
CA GLY A 137 8.94 13.05 -1.75
C GLY A 137 9.45 11.87 -0.92
N LEU A 138 8.59 11.27 -0.11
CA LEU A 138 8.94 10.17 0.79
C LEU A 138 8.73 8.79 0.18
N ALA A 139 7.87 8.67 -0.82
CA ALA A 139 7.67 7.43 -1.59
C ALA A 139 8.77 7.29 -2.66
N ASP A 140 9.42 6.14 -2.70
CA ASP A 140 10.48 5.85 -3.68
C ASP A 140 9.93 5.08 -4.88
N GLU A 141 9.05 4.10 -4.64
CA GLU A 141 8.48 3.23 -5.66
C GLU A 141 6.96 3.06 -5.45
N VAL A 142 6.25 2.90 -6.55
CA VAL A 142 4.81 2.58 -6.57
C VAL A 142 4.60 1.35 -7.43
N LEU A 143 4.03 0.30 -6.85
CA LEU A 143 3.68 -0.93 -7.53
C LEU A 143 2.16 -1.04 -7.59
N LEU A 144 1.61 -1.07 -8.80
CA LEU A 144 0.19 -1.17 -9.03
C LEU A 144 -0.16 -2.49 -9.70
N ALA A 145 -1.03 -3.26 -9.05
CA ALA A 145 -1.72 -4.38 -9.67
C ALA A 145 -3.02 -3.84 -10.28
N VAL A 146 -2.99 -3.54 -11.57
CA VAL A 146 -4.14 -2.98 -12.30
C VAL A 146 -5.05 -4.12 -12.76
N TYR A 147 -6.28 -4.11 -12.28
CA TYR A 147 -7.31 -5.09 -12.60
C TYR A 147 -8.18 -4.62 -13.76
N PRO A 148 -8.61 -5.53 -14.64
CA PRO A 148 -9.42 -5.18 -15.82
C PRO A 148 -10.89 -4.94 -15.45
N VAL A 149 -11.14 -4.06 -14.48
CA VAL A 149 -12.48 -3.73 -13.98
C VAL A 149 -12.67 -2.22 -13.85
N LEU A 150 -13.89 -1.78 -14.05
CA LEU A 150 -14.36 -0.43 -13.78
C LEU A 150 -15.42 -0.49 -12.69
N LEU A 151 -15.23 0.25 -11.62
CA LEU A 151 -16.08 0.22 -10.43
C LEU A 151 -17.03 1.44 -10.38
N GLY A 152 -16.60 2.59 -10.85
CA GLY A 152 -17.41 3.81 -10.87
C GLY A 152 -17.60 4.50 -9.52
N ALA A 153 -17.36 3.79 -8.41
CA ALA A 153 -17.49 4.30 -7.05
C ALA A 153 -16.38 3.75 -6.17
N GLY A 154 -16.09 4.42 -5.05
CA GLY A 154 -15.10 4.03 -4.07
C GLY A 154 -13.92 5.00 -3.97
N LYS A 155 -13.04 4.77 -2.98
CA LYS A 155 -11.85 5.59 -2.76
C LYS A 155 -10.83 5.35 -3.84
N ARG A 156 -10.29 6.44 -4.40
CA ARG A 156 -9.26 6.40 -5.43
C ARG A 156 -7.86 6.38 -4.81
N PHE A 157 -6.91 5.78 -5.53
CA PHE A 157 -5.51 5.70 -5.13
C PHE A 157 -4.89 7.09 -4.96
N PHE A 158 -5.03 7.93 -5.98
CA PHE A 158 -4.65 9.34 -5.86
C PHE A 158 -5.86 10.15 -5.41
N ALA A 159 -5.79 10.68 -4.19
CA ALA A 159 -6.82 11.57 -3.68
C ALA A 159 -6.90 12.85 -4.51
N GLU A 160 -8.07 13.46 -4.55
CA GLU A 160 -8.24 14.77 -5.19
C GLU A 160 -7.29 15.80 -4.56
N GLY A 161 -6.68 16.63 -5.38
CA GLY A 161 -5.68 17.61 -4.94
C GLY A 161 -4.26 17.05 -4.77
N THR A 162 -4.01 15.77 -5.03
CA THR A 162 -2.63 15.23 -5.05
C THR A 162 -1.82 15.99 -6.11
N PRO A 163 -0.63 16.56 -5.76
CA PRO A 163 0.18 17.32 -6.70
C PRO A 163 0.60 16.48 -7.92
N ALA A 164 0.52 17.07 -9.10
CA ALA A 164 0.90 16.43 -10.35
C ALA A 164 2.37 16.00 -10.33
N ARG A 165 2.65 14.74 -10.73
CA ARG A 165 3.98 14.14 -10.73
C ARG A 165 4.20 13.27 -11.95
N SER A 166 5.48 13.11 -12.27
CA SER A 166 5.94 12.14 -13.25
C SER A 166 6.39 10.86 -12.55
N PHE A 167 6.18 9.75 -13.22
CA PHE A 167 6.68 8.43 -12.81
C PHE A 167 7.48 7.82 -13.95
N GLU A 168 8.48 7.03 -13.61
CA GLU A 168 9.31 6.30 -14.55
C GLU A 168 8.98 4.80 -14.42
N LEU A 169 8.61 4.16 -15.54
CA LEU A 169 8.31 2.73 -15.55
C LEU A 169 9.60 1.93 -15.33
N VAL A 170 9.63 1.13 -14.27
CA VAL A 170 10.74 0.22 -13.95
C VAL A 170 10.50 -1.16 -14.55
N SER A 171 9.30 -1.69 -14.37
CA SER A 171 8.92 -3.01 -14.88
C SER A 171 7.40 -3.13 -15.06
N THR A 172 6.98 -4.01 -15.95
CA THR A 172 5.58 -4.38 -16.11
C THR A 172 5.46 -5.86 -16.47
N LYS A 173 4.42 -6.50 -15.97
CA LYS A 173 4.10 -7.90 -16.24
C LYS A 173 2.59 -8.09 -16.35
N ALA A 174 2.15 -8.63 -17.47
CA ALA A 174 0.75 -9.04 -17.65
C ALA A 174 0.56 -10.51 -17.23
N PHE A 175 -0.60 -10.79 -16.67
CA PHE A 175 -1.01 -12.15 -16.26
C PHE A 175 -2.19 -12.63 -17.11
N PRO A 176 -2.34 -13.96 -17.28
CA PRO A 176 -3.48 -14.51 -18.03
C PRO A 176 -4.85 -14.11 -17.48
N SER A 177 -4.93 -13.76 -16.18
CA SER A 177 -6.15 -13.24 -15.53
C SER A 177 -6.53 -11.83 -16.00
N GLY A 178 -5.69 -11.15 -16.80
CA GLY A 178 -5.88 -9.77 -17.22
C GLY A 178 -5.28 -8.72 -16.29
N ILE A 179 -4.71 -9.12 -15.16
CA ILE A 179 -4.00 -8.19 -14.25
C ILE A 179 -2.70 -7.74 -14.91
N ILE A 180 -2.39 -6.45 -14.80
CA ILE A 180 -1.10 -5.88 -15.17
C ILE A 180 -0.42 -5.39 -13.88
N LEU A 181 0.72 -5.99 -13.54
CA LEU A 181 1.55 -5.56 -12.42
C LEU A 181 2.63 -4.62 -12.94
N SER A 182 2.61 -3.37 -12.52
CA SER A 182 3.58 -2.35 -12.97
C SER A 182 4.25 -1.70 -11.79
N THR A 183 5.58 -1.60 -11.84
CA THR A 183 6.39 -0.90 -10.86
C THR A 183 6.88 0.41 -11.46
N TYR A 184 6.68 1.49 -10.73
CA TYR A 184 7.11 2.84 -11.10
C TYR A 184 8.01 3.41 -10.03
N LYS A 185 9.03 4.15 -10.45
CA LYS A 185 9.82 5.05 -9.60
C LYS A 185 9.21 6.44 -9.63
N VAL A 186 9.17 7.10 -8.50
CA VAL A 186 8.72 8.50 -8.42
C VAL A 186 9.81 9.40 -9.02
N ALA A 187 9.48 10.10 -10.12
CA ALA A 187 10.45 10.89 -10.89
C ALA A 187 10.43 12.40 -10.57
N GLY A 188 9.44 12.88 -9.82
CA GLY A 188 9.35 14.27 -9.43
C GLY A 188 8.18 15.05 -10.06
N PRO A 189 8.22 16.39 -10.06
CA PRO A 189 7.14 17.21 -10.61
C PRO A 189 6.87 16.94 -12.09
N LEU A 190 5.60 17.05 -12.49
CA LEU A 190 5.21 16.93 -13.89
C LEU A 190 5.89 18.04 -14.72
N LYS A 191 6.50 17.66 -15.83
CA LYS A 191 6.99 18.58 -16.86
C LYS A 191 5.97 18.61 -17.99
N THR A 192 5.51 19.80 -18.32
CA THR A 192 4.64 20.06 -19.49
C THR A 192 5.46 20.67 -20.60
N GLY A 193 5.19 20.31 -21.84
CA GLY A 193 5.80 20.89 -23.05
C GLY A 193 5.21 22.24 -23.42
#